data_3231c594fbf0dad36529d29d754f0b7c
#
_entry.id   3231c594fbf0dad36529d29d754f0b7c
#
_cell.length_a   1.000
_cell.length_b   1.000
_cell.length_c   1.000
_cell.angle_alpha   90.00
_cell.angle_beta   90.00
_cell.angle_gamma   90.00
#
_symmetry.space_group_name_H-M   'P 1'
#
loop_
_entity.id
_entity.type
_entity.pdbx_description
1 polymer ?
#
loop_
_entity_poly.entity_id
_entity_poly.type
_entity_poly.pdbx_seq_one_letter_code
_entity_poly.pdbx_strand_id
1 'polypeptide(L)'
;MKHFLRTAFLFLVIINGIAAQNPAAVRFVRNQGQWDASVRYRADIPGGYLLLKEKSLMYVFFEANALMSRHAMGGNSAATRTSNVLNGHAVEVLFEGANTALQVKEEHPNAIKCNYYLGNDPSRWATNVPTFGEIIY
;
A
#
# COMPACT_ATOMS: atom_id res chain seq x y z
N MET A 1 -57.33 6.78 48.59
CA MET A 1 -56.88 6.22 47.29
C MET A 1 -55.67 6.96 46.88
N LYS A 2 -54.48 6.36 46.97
CA LYS A 2 -53.19 6.98 46.63
C LYS A 2 -52.72 6.40 45.29
N HIS A 3 -52.71 7.22 44.23
CA HIS A 3 -52.22 6.83 42.93
C HIS A 3 -50.68 6.91 42.92
N PHE A 4 -50.03 5.77 42.79
CA PHE A 4 -48.60 5.62 42.61
C PHE A 4 -48.28 5.78 41.12
N LEU A 5 -47.76 6.96 40.73
CA LEU A 5 -47.28 7.22 39.36
C LEU A 5 -45.89 6.56 39.21
N ARG A 6 -45.81 5.43 38.49
CA ARG A 6 -44.56 4.78 38.14
C ARG A 6 -43.99 5.45 36.89
N THR A 7 -43.01 6.30 37.07
CA THR A 7 -42.25 6.88 35.97
C THR A 7 -41.22 5.83 35.47
N ALA A 8 -41.47 5.24 34.32
CA ALA A 8 -40.49 4.37 33.64
C ALA A 8 -39.45 5.24 32.95
N PHE A 9 -38.22 5.21 33.41
CA PHE A 9 -37.08 5.87 32.79
C PHE A 9 -36.55 4.96 31.69
N LEU A 10 -36.85 5.31 30.44
CA LEU A 10 -36.35 4.59 29.26
C LEU A 10 -34.92 5.04 28.98
N PHE A 11 -33.95 4.21 29.33
CA PHE A 11 -32.55 4.44 29.03
C PHE A 11 -32.28 4.11 27.57
N LEU A 12 -32.25 5.12 26.70
CA LEU A 12 -31.88 4.97 25.29
C LEU A 12 -30.34 4.85 25.21
N VAL A 13 -29.82 3.63 25.11
CA VAL A 13 -28.40 3.39 24.85
C VAL A 13 -28.11 3.65 23.37
N ILE A 14 -27.55 4.79 23.03
CA ILE A 14 -27.03 5.09 21.69
C ILE A 14 -25.71 4.33 21.54
N ILE A 15 -25.75 3.17 20.90
CA ILE A 15 -24.54 2.45 20.49
C ILE A 15 -24.00 3.20 19.26
N ASN A 16 -23.05 4.12 19.48
CA ASN A 16 -22.24 4.63 18.38
C ASN A 16 -21.43 3.46 17.84
N GLY A 17 -21.85 2.90 16.71
CA GLY A 17 -21.07 1.93 15.96
C GLY A 17 -19.73 2.57 15.59
N ILE A 18 -18.65 2.16 16.24
CA ILE A 18 -17.30 2.45 15.79
C ILE A 18 -17.15 1.73 14.46
N ALA A 19 -17.29 2.47 13.37
CA ALA A 19 -16.93 1.95 12.06
C ALA A 19 -15.43 1.64 12.15
N ALA A 20 -15.09 0.35 12.24
CA ALA A 20 -13.73 -0.11 12.12
C ALA A 20 -13.24 0.42 10.76
N GLN A 21 -12.29 1.36 10.79
CA GLN A 21 -11.62 1.77 9.58
C GLN A 21 -10.91 0.52 9.07
N ASN A 22 -11.44 -0.08 8.00
CA ASN A 22 -10.73 -1.13 7.31
C ASN A 22 -9.34 -0.58 6.97
N PRO A 23 -8.25 -1.20 7.45
CA PRO A 23 -6.93 -0.82 7.00
C PRO A 23 -6.98 -0.85 5.48
N ALA A 24 -6.49 0.21 4.83
CA ALA A 24 -6.54 0.32 3.38
C ALA A 24 -6.05 -1.02 2.80
N ALA A 25 -6.94 -1.73 2.11
CA ALA A 25 -6.62 -3.06 1.60
C ALA A 25 -5.35 -2.96 0.75
N VAL A 26 -4.39 -3.82 1.01
CA VAL A 26 -3.15 -3.88 0.25
C VAL A 26 -3.52 -4.07 -1.22
N ARG A 27 -2.93 -3.25 -2.10
CA ARG A 27 -3.18 -3.29 -3.52
C ARG A 27 -1.92 -3.69 -4.25
N PHE A 28 -1.98 -4.80 -4.95
CA PHE A 28 -0.88 -5.29 -5.78
C PHE A 28 -0.99 -4.71 -7.18
N VAL A 29 0.04 -4.02 -7.62
CA VAL A 29 0.17 -3.43 -8.95
C VAL A 29 1.03 -4.35 -9.79
N ARG A 30 0.56 -4.76 -10.96
CA ARG A 30 1.33 -5.61 -11.89
C ARG A 30 2.49 -4.81 -12.50
N ASN A 31 3.63 -5.45 -12.69
CA ASN A 31 4.70 -4.87 -13.50
C ASN A 31 4.41 -5.07 -15.00
N GLN A 32 4.42 -3.99 -15.73
CA GLN A 32 4.29 -3.95 -17.19
C GLN A 32 5.48 -3.21 -17.84
N GLY A 33 6.67 -3.29 -17.21
CA GLY A 33 7.89 -2.64 -17.66
C GLY A 33 8.26 -1.36 -16.90
N GLN A 34 7.39 -0.90 -15.98
CA GLN A 34 7.68 0.29 -15.17
C GLN A 34 8.73 0.06 -14.08
N TRP A 35 9.04 -1.19 -13.73
CA TRP A 35 10.07 -1.58 -12.76
C TRP A 35 11.00 -2.62 -13.35
N ASP A 36 12.03 -3.00 -12.60
CA ASP A 36 12.95 -4.07 -12.98
C ASP A 36 12.18 -5.35 -13.36
N ALA A 37 12.69 -6.07 -14.38
CA ALA A 37 12.02 -7.25 -14.92
C ALA A 37 11.88 -8.41 -13.91
N SER A 38 12.72 -8.44 -12.85
CA SER A 38 12.61 -9.43 -11.78
C SER A 38 11.39 -9.23 -10.88
N VAL A 39 10.83 -8.02 -10.86
CA VAL A 39 9.63 -7.68 -10.08
C VAL A 39 8.39 -8.05 -10.86
N ARG A 40 7.50 -8.85 -10.29
CA ARG A 40 6.20 -9.18 -10.88
C ARG A 40 5.08 -8.24 -10.42
N TYR A 41 5.06 -7.95 -9.12
CA TYR A 41 4.07 -7.04 -8.50
C TYR A 41 4.74 -6.18 -7.45
N ARG A 42 4.14 -5.01 -7.22
CA ARG A 42 4.47 -4.14 -6.11
C ARG A 42 3.20 -3.80 -5.34
N ALA A 43 3.32 -3.75 -4.01
CA ALA A 43 2.29 -3.23 -3.14
C ALA A 43 2.87 -2.18 -2.19
N ASP A 44 2.19 -1.06 -2.04
CA ASP A 44 2.58 -0.06 -1.05
C ASP A 44 2.09 -0.53 0.33
N ILE A 45 2.99 -0.45 1.31
CA ILE A 45 2.75 -0.82 2.70
C ILE A 45 3.15 0.35 3.62
N PRO A 46 2.69 0.37 4.88
CA PRO A 46 3.11 1.40 5.83
C PRO A 46 4.64 1.47 5.93
N GLY A 47 5.19 2.66 5.69
CA GLY A 47 6.63 2.91 5.75
C GLY A 47 7.45 2.44 4.56
N GLY A 48 6.82 1.92 3.48
CA GLY A 48 7.58 1.45 2.32
C GLY A 48 6.76 0.73 1.27
N TYR A 49 7.32 -0.34 0.72
CA TYR A 49 6.63 -1.18 -0.25
C TYR A 49 7.14 -2.63 -0.22
N LEU A 50 6.30 -3.52 -0.71
CA LEU A 50 6.59 -4.94 -0.94
C LEU A 50 6.75 -5.19 -2.44
N LEU A 51 7.81 -5.87 -2.82
CA LEU A 51 8.02 -6.38 -4.17
C LEU A 51 7.83 -7.89 -4.16
N LEU A 52 6.96 -8.39 -5.03
CA LEU A 52 6.81 -9.81 -5.29
C LEU A 52 7.64 -10.15 -6.52
N LYS A 53 8.59 -11.04 -6.34
CA LYS A 53 9.46 -11.58 -7.40
C LYS A 53 9.10 -13.03 -7.68
N GLU A 54 9.79 -13.67 -8.59
CA GLU A 54 9.49 -15.06 -8.96
C GLU A 54 9.74 -16.05 -7.82
N LYS A 55 10.81 -15.85 -7.06
CA LYS A 55 11.25 -16.78 -5.98
C LYS A 55 11.51 -16.08 -4.67
N SER A 56 11.05 -14.83 -4.53
CA SER A 56 11.28 -14.07 -3.31
C SER A 56 10.25 -12.99 -3.10
N LEU A 57 10.17 -12.53 -1.86
CA LEU A 57 9.49 -11.32 -1.44
C LEU A 57 10.54 -10.33 -0.94
N MET A 58 10.51 -9.09 -1.39
CA MET A 58 11.40 -8.05 -0.89
C MET A 58 10.59 -6.94 -0.25
N TYR A 59 10.79 -6.73 1.03
CA TYR A 59 10.26 -5.60 1.78
C TYR A 59 11.27 -4.46 1.72
N VAL A 60 10.82 -3.27 1.36
CA VAL A 60 11.64 -2.05 1.35
C VAL A 60 11.01 -1.05 2.30
N PHE A 61 11.76 -0.61 3.29
CA PHE A 61 11.33 0.35 4.31
C PHE A 61 12.16 1.61 4.22
N PHE A 62 11.54 2.76 4.45
CA PHE A 62 12.18 4.06 4.51
C PHE A 62 12.11 4.62 5.92
N GLU A 63 13.10 5.42 6.29
CA GLU A 63 13.05 6.17 7.54
C GLU A 63 11.89 7.16 7.53
N ALA A 64 11.04 7.12 8.57
CA ALA A 64 9.83 7.95 8.67
C ALA A 64 10.15 9.46 8.54
N ASN A 65 11.25 9.91 9.12
CA ASN A 65 11.70 11.30 9.05
C ASN A 65 12.04 11.74 7.63
N ALA A 66 12.58 10.84 6.81
CA ALA A 66 12.93 11.11 5.42
C ALA A 66 11.68 11.25 4.52
N LEU A 67 10.61 10.54 4.84
CA LEU A 67 9.32 10.67 4.14
C LEU A 67 8.60 11.96 4.55
N MET A 68 8.58 12.31 5.83
CA MET A 68 7.92 13.53 6.32
C MET A 68 8.58 14.80 5.82
N SER A 69 9.92 14.84 5.73
CA SER A 69 10.64 16.01 5.19
C SER A 69 10.32 16.29 3.72
N ARG A 70 10.02 15.28 2.92
CA ARG A 70 9.58 15.47 1.53
C ARG A 70 8.18 16.03 1.41
N HIS A 71 7.26 15.66 2.30
CA HIS A 71 5.89 16.20 2.32
C HIS A 71 5.83 17.63 2.87
N ALA A 72 6.71 18.01 3.79
CA ALA A 72 6.77 19.36 4.34
C ALA A 72 7.33 20.41 3.35
N MET A 73 8.00 20.00 2.27
CA MET A 73 8.61 20.89 1.28
C MET A 73 7.67 21.41 0.19
N GLY A 74 6.36 21.20 0.30
CA GLY A 74 5.35 21.78 -0.60
C GLY A 74 5.11 23.28 -0.42
N GLY A 75 5.77 23.94 0.54
CA GLY A 75 5.73 25.38 0.74
C GLY A 75 7.04 26.03 0.32
N ASN A 76 6.97 27.20 -0.31
CA ASN A 76 8.04 28.06 -0.82
C ASN A 76 9.12 28.43 0.22
N SER A 77 9.82 27.47 0.78
CA SER A 77 10.97 27.72 1.66
C SER A 77 12.24 27.27 0.96
N ALA A 78 13.05 28.25 0.57
CA ALA A 78 14.43 28.08 0.12
C ALA A 78 15.37 27.57 1.24
N ALA A 79 14.85 26.75 2.18
CA ALA A 79 15.57 26.18 3.29
C ALA A 79 16.27 24.91 2.83
N THR A 80 17.57 25.01 2.70
CA THR A 80 18.62 23.97 2.80
C THR A 80 18.19 22.60 2.26
N ARG A 81 18.53 22.30 1.00
CA ARG A 81 18.54 20.94 0.45
C ARG A 81 19.55 20.08 1.22
N THR A 82 19.18 19.65 2.40
CA THR A 82 19.87 18.59 3.13
C THR A 82 19.59 17.29 2.39
N SER A 83 20.59 16.78 1.70
CA SER A 83 20.73 15.52 1.00
C SER A 83 19.47 14.95 0.31
N ASN A 84 19.54 14.71 -1.01
CA ASN A 84 18.57 13.94 -1.78
C ASN A 84 18.63 12.42 -1.45
N VAL A 85 19.27 12.04 -0.34
CA VAL A 85 19.43 10.65 0.08
C VAL A 85 18.23 10.27 0.93
N LEU A 86 17.51 9.25 0.51
CA LEU A 86 16.46 8.61 1.27
C LEU A 86 17.06 7.36 1.91
N ASN A 87 17.28 7.39 3.22
CA ASN A 87 17.74 6.23 3.95
C ASN A 87 16.63 5.20 4.06
N GLY A 88 16.99 3.95 3.87
CA GLY A 88 16.09 2.83 3.97
C GLY A 88 16.87 1.53 4.06
N HIS A 89 16.15 0.46 4.30
CA HIS A 89 16.69 -0.90 4.25
C HIS A 89 15.71 -1.83 3.56
N ALA A 90 16.26 -2.90 2.99
CA ALA A 90 15.47 -3.95 2.35
C ALA A 90 15.73 -5.29 3.02
N VAL A 91 14.67 -6.07 3.16
CA VAL A 91 14.73 -7.46 3.62
C VAL A 91 14.16 -8.33 2.52
N GLU A 92 14.94 -9.28 2.03
CA GLU A 92 14.50 -10.23 1.03
C GLU A 92 14.29 -11.62 1.64
N VAL A 93 13.11 -12.19 1.44
CA VAL A 93 12.75 -13.54 1.85
C VAL A 93 12.80 -14.43 0.61
N LEU A 94 13.73 -15.37 0.58
CA LEU A 94 13.93 -16.32 -0.52
C LEU A 94 13.12 -17.59 -0.26
N PHE A 95 12.47 -18.11 -1.30
CA PHE A 95 11.77 -19.40 -1.26
C PHE A 95 12.69 -20.49 -1.77
N GLU A 96 13.40 -21.16 -0.87
CA GLU A 96 14.29 -22.27 -1.22
C GLU A 96 13.48 -23.46 -1.74
N GLY A 97 13.95 -24.08 -2.81
CA GLY A 97 13.26 -25.21 -3.42
C GLY A 97 11.93 -24.90 -4.10
N ALA A 98 11.59 -23.60 -4.27
CA ALA A 98 10.37 -23.22 -4.97
C ALA A 98 10.33 -23.74 -6.39
N ASN A 99 9.15 -24.19 -6.82
CA ASN A 99 8.92 -24.64 -8.18
C ASN A 99 9.23 -23.53 -9.19
N THR A 100 9.96 -23.86 -10.25
CA THR A 100 10.28 -22.93 -11.34
C THR A 100 9.10 -22.66 -12.27
N ALA A 101 8.11 -23.57 -12.31
CA ALA A 101 6.86 -23.42 -13.07
C ALA A 101 5.76 -22.78 -12.22
N LEU A 102 6.05 -21.64 -11.62
CA LEU A 102 5.15 -20.95 -10.72
C LEU A 102 3.92 -20.46 -11.48
N GLN A 103 2.74 -20.94 -11.11
CA GLN A 103 1.48 -20.39 -11.56
C GLN A 103 1.01 -19.32 -10.57
N VAL A 104 0.95 -18.09 -11.04
CA VAL A 104 0.45 -16.98 -10.24
C VAL A 104 -1.01 -16.74 -10.59
N LYS A 105 -1.87 -16.75 -9.58
CA LYS A 105 -3.29 -16.40 -9.71
C LYS A 105 -3.54 -15.02 -9.15
N GLU A 106 -4.20 -14.19 -9.93
CA GLU A 106 -4.58 -12.83 -9.59
C GLU A 106 -6.05 -12.79 -9.19
N GLU A 107 -6.33 -12.40 -7.96
CA GLU A 107 -7.68 -12.35 -7.41
C GLU A 107 -8.09 -10.92 -7.07
N HIS A 108 -9.39 -10.70 -7.01
CA HIS A 108 -9.99 -9.43 -6.66
C HIS A 108 -9.47 -8.26 -7.52
N PRO A 109 -9.65 -8.30 -8.86
CA PRO A 109 -9.23 -7.21 -9.73
C PRO A 109 -9.94 -5.91 -9.33
N ASN A 110 -9.16 -4.83 -9.18
CA ASN A 110 -9.71 -3.52 -8.88
C ASN A 110 -10.16 -2.79 -10.15
N ALA A 111 -11.20 -1.98 -10.04
CA ALA A 111 -11.60 -1.07 -11.10
C ALA A 111 -10.54 0.01 -11.37
N ILE A 112 -9.74 0.37 -10.34
CA ILE A 112 -8.70 1.39 -10.42
C ILE A 112 -7.51 0.84 -11.20
N LYS A 113 -7.09 1.60 -12.22
CA LYS A 113 -5.87 1.38 -13.00
C LYS A 113 -4.85 2.44 -12.63
N CYS A 114 -3.56 2.08 -12.69
CA CYS A 114 -2.45 2.99 -12.44
C CYS A 114 -1.76 3.39 -13.75
N ASN A 115 -1.21 4.61 -13.78
CA ASN A 115 -0.36 5.06 -14.87
C ASN A 115 1.00 5.47 -14.29
N TYR A 116 2.06 5.07 -14.96
CA TYR A 116 3.44 5.35 -14.59
C TYR A 116 4.16 6.04 -15.74
N TYR A 117 4.55 7.29 -15.54
CA TYR A 117 5.31 8.11 -16.47
C TYR A 117 6.69 8.36 -15.84
N LEU A 118 7.58 7.36 -15.94
CA LEU A 118 8.88 7.37 -15.27
C LEU A 118 9.97 7.93 -16.17
N GLY A 119 10.49 9.10 -15.79
CA GLY A 119 11.54 9.79 -16.56
C GLY A 119 11.08 10.29 -17.93
N ASN A 120 12.03 10.58 -18.80
CA ASN A 120 11.78 11.18 -20.12
C ASN A 120 11.74 10.15 -21.26
N ASP A 121 11.83 8.86 -20.93
CA ASP A 121 11.80 7.78 -21.93
C ASP A 121 10.41 7.15 -21.97
N PRO A 122 9.61 7.38 -23.03
CA PRO A 122 8.27 6.83 -23.16
C PRO A 122 8.21 5.30 -23.20
N SER A 123 9.30 4.61 -23.55
CA SER A 123 9.36 3.14 -23.57
C SER A 123 9.24 2.54 -22.16
N ARG A 124 9.50 3.34 -21.13
CA ARG A 124 9.36 2.98 -19.70
C ARG A 124 8.03 3.42 -19.08
N TRP A 125 7.16 4.00 -19.88
CA TRP A 125 5.84 4.40 -19.41
C TRP A 125 4.87 3.22 -19.51
N ALA A 126 4.11 3.02 -18.44
CA ALA A 126 3.08 2.01 -18.40
C ALA A 126 1.73 2.67 -18.08
N THR A 127 0.73 2.41 -18.92
CA THR A 127 -0.61 2.96 -18.75
C THR A 127 -1.64 1.84 -18.57
N ASN A 128 -2.74 2.15 -17.88
CA ASN A 128 -3.81 1.19 -17.60
C ASN A 128 -3.32 -0.06 -16.85
N VAL A 129 -2.28 0.09 -16.03
CA VAL A 129 -1.68 -1.01 -15.27
C VAL A 129 -2.72 -1.58 -14.30
N PRO A 130 -3.04 -2.89 -14.40
CA PRO A 130 -4.05 -3.50 -13.54
C PRO A 130 -3.56 -3.65 -12.11
N THR A 131 -4.53 -3.60 -11.19
CA THR A 131 -4.29 -3.79 -9.76
C THR A 131 -5.23 -4.83 -9.18
N PHE A 132 -4.76 -5.55 -8.15
CA PHE A 132 -5.44 -6.70 -7.55
C PHE A 132 -5.44 -6.60 -6.04
N GLY A 133 -6.44 -7.20 -5.40
CA GLY A 133 -6.52 -7.30 -3.94
C GLY A 133 -5.70 -8.45 -3.38
N GLU A 134 -5.43 -9.48 -4.20
CA GLU A 134 -4.73 -10.68 -3.76
C GLU A 134 -3.91 -11.27 -4.90
N ILE A 135 -2.73 -11.81 -4.55
CA ILE A 135 -1.85 -12.56 -5.44
C ILE A 135 -1.55 -13.91 -4.77
N ILE A 136 -1.90 -15.00 -5.44
CA ILE A 136 -1.69 -16.38 -4.96
C ILE A 136 -0.56 -17.00 -5.78
N TYR A 137 0.40 -17.61 -5.07
CA TYR A 137 1.53 -18.32 -5.63
C TYR A 137 1.36 -19.82 -5.50
#